data_861e5b67594c8188680ff1e024c7dc69
#
_entry.id   861e5b67594c8188680ff1e024c7dc69
#
_cell.length_a   1.000
_cell.length_b   1.000
_cell.length_c   1.000
_cell.angle_alpha   90.00
_cell.angle_beta   90.00
_cell.angle_gamma   90.00
#
_symmetry.space_group_name_H-M   'P 1'
#
loop_
_entity.id
_entity.type
_entity.pdbx_description
1 polymer ?
#
loop_
_entity_poly.entity_id
_entity_poly.type
_entity_poly.pdbx_seq_one_letter_code
_entity_poly.pdbx_strand_id
1 'polypeptide(L)'
;EWCEVKVYQPWSAPLLHINLSESQIKDLLQITDTISKDTNRVSYNDKLAGEIENEWEIPTSNDMTPQTLKFHSFKNYIDGLVWKYLKTLASQYHIENDEIPEPLVIFKNNIENIKIISAWFNDQKDDEYNPAHDHTGVLSGVLYLKIPEYLPSRKHHNADGSIVFISNECKTDGIMTNSTLLLSPEVGDLFLFSSSLKHQVYPFRTADEKGIRRSLS
;
A
#
# COMPACT_ATOMS: atom_id res chain seq x y z
N GLU A 1 20.28 4.40 -7.12
CA GLU A 1 20.36 4.53 -5.66
C GLU A 1 19.33 3.60 -5.05
N TRP A 2 19.75 2.82 -4.05
CA TRP A 2 18.86 1.90 -3.34
C TRP A 2 18.08 2.69 -2.30
N CYS A 3 16.75 2.65 -2.39
CA CYS A 3 15.90 3.24 -1.36
C CYS A 3 16.14 2.54 -0.01
N GLU A 4 16.13 3.32 1.06
CA GLU A 4 16.11 2.75 2.40
C GLU A 4 14.83 1.96 2.59
N VAL A 5 14.93 0.72 3.05
CA VAL A 5 13.79 -0.13 3.35
C VAL A 5 13.76 -0.42 4.84
N LYS A 6 12.71 0.06 5.49
CA LYS A 6 12.43 -0.28 6.89
C LYS A 6 11.50 -1.48 6.95
N VAL A 7 11.81 -2.41 7.82
CA VAL A 7 10.98 -3.61 8.08
C VAL A 7 10.34 -3.45 9.44
N TYR A 8 9.03 -3.39 9.46
CA TYR A 8 8.25 -3.50 10.69
C TYR A 8 7.74 -4.92 10.82
N GLN A 9 7.92 -5.49 11.99
CA GLN A 9 7.47 -6.85 12.27
C GLN A 9 6.84 -6.94 13.66
N PRO A 10 5.73 -6.24 13.88
CA PRO A 10 5.01 -6.34 15.14
C PRO A 10 4.28 -7.69 15.28
N TRP A 11 4.14 -8.42 14.17
CA TRP A 11 3.46 -9.72 14.08
C TRP A 11 4.27 -10.72 13.26
N SER A 12 3.74 -11.92 13.00
CA SER A 12 4.41 -12.94 12.17
C SER A 12 4.61 -12.48 10.72
N ALA A 13 3.66 -11.75 10.15
CA ALA A 13 3.79 -11.22 8.80
C ALA A 13 4.53 -9.87 8.81
N PRO A 14 5.61 -9.70 8.01
CA PRO A 14 6.32 -8.44 7.91
C PRO A 14 5.47 -7.38 7.19
N LEU A 15 5.75 -6.12 7.49
CA LEU A 15 5.30 -4.96 6.75
C LEU A 15 6.55 -4.22 6.27
N LEU A 16 6.72 -4.05 4.97
CA LEU A 16 7.80 -3.25 4.42
C LEU A 16 7.34 -1.80 4.26
N HIS A 17 8.16 -0.87 4.71
CA HIS A 17 8.01 0.55 4.47
C HIS A 17 9.17 1.02 3.59
N ILE A 18 8.86 1.58 2.46
CA ILE A 18 9.81 2.00 1.43
C ILE A 18 9.51 3.44 1.05
N ASN A 19 10.53 4.26 0.94
CA ASN A 19 10.40 5.62 0.42
C ASN A 19 10.77 5.64 -1.05
N LEU A 20 9.87 6.07 -1.92
CA LEU A 20 10.11 6.26 -3.34
C LEU A 20 10.96 7.51 -3.60
N SER A 21 11.75 7.48 -4.67
CA SER A 21 12.45 8.65 -5.15
C SER A 21 11.48 9.69 -5.73
N GLU A 22 11.88 10.97 -5.72
CA GLU A 22 11.09 12.06 -6.30
C GLU A 22 10.74 11.82 -7.78
N SER A 23 11.64 11.19 -8.54
CA SER A 23 11.40 10.86 -9.95
C SER A 23 10.30 9.82 -10.11
N GLN A 24 10.27 8.78 -9.27
CA GLN A 24 9.21 7.77 -9.29
C GLN A 24 7.86 8.37 -8.90
N ILE A 25 7.83 9.21 -7.85
CA ILE A 25 6.62 9.93 -7.43
C ILE A 25 6.10 10.80 -8.57
N LYS A 26 6.97 11.57 -9.23
CA LYS A 26 6.61 12.43 -10.36
C LYS A 26 6.01 11.65 -11.52
N ASP A 27 6.58 10.50 -11.86
CA ASP A 27 6.07 9.66 -12.95
C ASP A 27 4.68 9.11 -12.62
N LEU A 28 4.47 8.63 -11.39
CA LEU A 28 3.18 8.11 -10.94
C LEU A 28 2.13 9.21 -10.80
N LEU A 29 2.51 10.40 -10.36
CA LEU A 29 1.62 11.56 -10.37
C LEU A 29 1.18 11.91 -11.80
N GLN A 30 2.08 11.88 -12.77
CA GLN A 30 1.72 12.14 -14.17
C GLN A 30 0.73 11.11 -14.70
N ILE A 31 0.89 9.83 -14.37
CA ILE A 31 -0.06 8.76 -14.74
C ILE A 31 -1.43 9.05 -14.12
N THR A 32 -1.49 9.21 -12.80
CA THR A 32 -2.74 9.38 -12.08
C THR A 32 -3.45 10.70 -12.42
N ASP A 33 -2.71 11.78 -12.65
CA ASP A 33 -3.27 13.06 -13.12
C ASP A 33 -3.83 12.97 -14.55
N THR A 34 -3.24 12.14 -15.41
CA THR A 34 -3.76 11.88 -16.76
C THR A 34 -5.07 11.11 -16.68
N ILE A 35 -5.10 10.04 -15.89
CA ILE A 35 -6.31 9.23 -15.70
C ILE A 35 -7.43 10.08 -15.07
N SER A 36 -7.13 10.87 -14.04
CA SER A 36 -8.15 11.68 -13.37
C SER A 36 -8.84 12.70 -14.28
N LYS A 37 -8.18 13.12 -15.36
CA LYS A 37 -8.72 14.06 -16.36
C LYS A 37 -9.40 13.37 -17.53
N ASP A 38 -9.22 12.07 -17.71
CA ASP A 38 -9.81 11.33 -18.81
C ASP A 38 -11.32 11.16 -18.57
N THR A 39 -12.12 11.54 -19.54
CA THR A 39 -13.58 11.36 -19.50
C THR A 39 -14.01 9.90 -19.57
N ASN A 40 -13.14 9.03 -20.08
CA ASN A 40 -13.37 7.57 -20.19
C ASN A 40 -12.73 6.78 -19.03
N ARG A 41 -12.26 7.49 -17.98
CA ARG A 41 -11.71 6.80 -16.80
C ARG A 41 -12.71 5.82 -16.20
N VAL A 42 -12.20 4.69 -15.72
CA VAL A 42 -13.03 3.65 -15.13
C VAL A 42 -13.08 3.85 -13.62
N SER A 43 -14.29 3.93 -13.06
CA SER A 43 -14.49 3.95 -11.60
C SER A 43 -14.15 2.59 -10.99
N TYR A 44 -13.56 2.62 -9.80
CA TYR A 44 -13.25 1.43 -9.02
C TYR A 44 -14.08 1.32 -7.74
N ASN A 45 -14.93 2.32 -7.44
CA ASN A 45 -15.72 2.46 -6.22
C ASN A 45 -16.51 1.19 -5.86
N ASP A 46 -17.21 0.60 -6.82
CA ASP A 46 -18.07 -0.58 -6.58
C ASP A 46 -17.30 -1.83 -6.12
N LYS A 47 -15.97 -1.80 -6.21
CA LYS A 47 -15.08 -2.90 -5.83
C LYS A 47 -14.40 -2.70 -4.49
N LEU A 48 -14.55 -1.52 -3.89
CA LEU A 48 -13.83 -1.11 -2.70
C LEU A 48 -14.78 -0.90 -1.51
N ALA A 49 -14.22 -1.03 -0.31
CA ALA A 49 -14.98 -0.85 0.94
C ALA A 49 -15.00 0.59 1.43
N GLY A 50 -14.23 1.49 0.78
CA GLY A 50 -14.05 2.86 1.20
C GLY A 50 -15.31 3.72 1.04
N GLU A 51 -15.52 4.65 1.95
CA GLU A 51 -16.46 5.76 1.81
C GLU A 51 -15.71 6.93 1.13
N ILE A 52 -15.22 6.68 -0.11
CA ILE A 52 -14.41 7.59 -0.92
C ILE A 52 -15.09 7.76 -2.28
N GLU A 53 -15.32 9.00 -2.66
CA GLU A 53 -16.06 9.31 -3.89
C GLU A 53 -15.22 9.07 -5.17
N ASN A 54 -13.92 9.34 -5.10
CA ASN A 54 -13.05 9.36 -6.27
C ASN A 54 -12.02 8.25 -6.22
N GLU A 55 -12.37 7.10 -6.79
CA GLU A 55 -11.51 5.92 -6.90
C GLU A 55 -11.48 5.45 -8.36
N TRP A 56 -10.28 5.40 -8.94
CA TRP A 56 -10.10 5.17 -10.37
C TRP A 56 -9.16 4.02 -10.66
N GLU A 57 -9.56 3.15 -11.59
CA GLU A 57 -8.73 2.05 -12.05
C GLU A 57 -7.48 2.55 -12.78
N ILE A 58 -6.35 1.92 -12.52
CA ILE A 58 -5.14 2.06 -13.32
C ILE A 58 -5.08 0.88 -14.27
N PRO A 59 -5.11 1.10 -15.60
CA PRO A 59 -5.01 0.02 -16.55
C PRO A 59 -3.69 -0.75 -16.38
N THR A 60 -3.80 -2.04 -16.09
CA THR A 60 -2.64 -2.96 -15.96
C THR A 60 -2.38 -3.74 -17.25
N SER A 61 -3.12 -3.42 -18.32
CA SER A 61 -3.01 -4.08 -19.63
C SER A 61 -1.65 -3.83 -20.30
N ASN A 62 -1.27 -4.71 -21.21
CA ASN A 62 -0.04 -4.62 -21.98
C ASN A 62 -0.10 -3.58 -23.13
N ASP A 63 -1.11 -2.72 -23.15
CA ASP A 63 -1.20 -1.70 -24.19
C ASP A 63 -0.06 -0.69 -24.05
N MET A 64 0.69 -0.49 -25.13
CA MET A 64 1.92 0.30 -25.16
C MET A 64 1.64 1.81 -25.22
N THR A 65 0.80 2.32 -24.33
CA THR A 65 0.64 3.76 -24.17
C THR A 65 1.78 4.35 -23.33
N PRO A 66 2.11 5.65 -23.45
CA PRO A 66 3.11 6.28 -22.59
C PRO A 66 2.83 6.13 -21.09
N GLN A 67 1.56 6.05 -20.69
CA GLN A 67 1.11 5.85 -19.33
C GLN A 67 1.39 4.44 -18.84
N THR A 68 1.02 3.44 -19.65
CA THR A 68 1.28 2.03 -19.32
C THR A 68 2.78 1.72 -19.29
N LEU A 69 3.59 2.32 -20.16
CA LEU A 69 5.05 2.16 -20.14
C LEU A 69 5.66 2.66 -18.83
N LYS A 70 5.23 3.81 -18.32
CA LYS A 70 5.68 4.31 -17.01
C LYS A 70 5.22 3.41 -15.87
N PHE A 71 3.99 2.92 -15.94
CA PHE A 71 3.47 1.99 -14.94
C PHE A 71 4.23 0.65 -14.99
N HIS A 72 4.61 0.17 -16.16
CA HIS A 72 5.46 -1.03 -16.31
C HIS A 72 6.84 -0.86 -15.65
N SER A 73 7.46 0.31 -15.76
CA SER A 73 8.73 0.57 -15.05
C SER A 73 8.55 0.51 -13.54
N PHE A 74 7.45 1.05 -13.03
CA PHE A 74 7.09 0.94 -11.62
C PHE A 74 6.79 -0.51 -11.24
N LYS A 75 6.05 -1.26 -12.07
CA LYS A 75 5.80 -2.68 -11.86
C LYS A 75 7.10 -3.48 -11.68
N ASN A 76 8.08 -3.28 -12.56
CA ASN A 76 9.38 -3.96 -12.43
C ASN A 76 10.09 -3.64 -11.12
N TYR A 77 9.93 -2.42 -10.62
CA TYR A 77 10.44 -2.04 -9.30
C TYR A 77 9.68 -2.79 -8.19
N ILE A 78 8.35 -2.87 -8.28
CA ILE A 78 7.51 -3.64 -7.34
C ILE A 78 7.90 -5.11 -7.32
N ASP A 79 8.17 -5.74 -8.47
CA ASP A 79 8.61 -7.14 -8.53
C ASP A 79 9.88 -7.37 -7.68
N GLY A 80 10.82 -6.42 -7.71
CA GLY A 80 12.02 -6.46 -6.85
C GLY A 80 11.69 -6.32 -5.35
N LEU A 81 10.70 -5.50 -5.00
CA LEU A 81 10.24 -5.34 -3.62
C LEU A 81 9.50 -6.57 -3.12
N VAL A 82 8.67 -7.20 -3.95
CA VAL A 82 8.02 -8.48 -3.63
C VAL A 82 9.07 -9.53 -3.31
N TRP A 83 10.13 -9.60 -4.10
CA TRP A 83 11.25 -10.51 -3.81
C TRP A 83 11.91 -10.21 -2.45
N LYS A 84 12.10 -8.95 -2.12
CA LYS A 84 12.63 -8.55 -0.80
C LYS A 84 11.68 -8.93 0.34
N TYR A 85 10.36 -8.74 0.14
CA TYR A 85 9.34 -9.18 1.11
C TYR A 85 9.44 -10.68 1.38
N LEU A 86 9.50 -11.49 0.33
CA LEU A 86 9.60 -12.94 0.45
C LEU A 86 10.89 -13.39 1.14
N LYS A 87 12.01 -12.73 0.86
CA LYS A 87 13.28 -12.99 1.59
C LYS A 87 13.16 -12.66 3.08
N THR A 88 12.52 -11.54 3.41
CA THR A 88 12.30 -11.15 4.80
C THR A 88 11.42 -12.17 5.50
N LEU A 89 10.35 -12.61 4.87
CA LEU A 89 9.48 -13.66 5.39
C LEU A 89 10.25 -14.97 5.60
N ALA A 90 11.05 -15.39 4.63
CA ALA A 90 11.86 -16.62 4.73
C ALA A 90 12.87 -16.58 5.87
N SER A 91 13.46 -15.42 6.15
CA SER A 91 14.44 -15.26 7.24
C SER A 91 13.85 -15.42 8.64
N GLN A 92 12.52 -15.37 8.77
CA GLN A 92 11.83 -15.57 10.06
C GLN A 92 11.66 -17.04 10.41
N TYR A 93 11.63 -17.90 9.41
CA TYR A 93 11.65 -19.32 9.64
C TYR A 93 13.11 -19.69 9.90
N HIS A 94 13.47 -20.02 11.15
CA HIS A 94 14.76 -20.63 11.46
C HIS A 94 14.84 -21.95 10.70
N ILE A 95 15.46 -21.90 9.54
CA ILE A 95 15.65 -23.07 8.71
C ILE A 95 16.87 -23.82 9.28
N GLU A 96 16.63 -24.71 10.22
CA GLU A 96 17.58 -25.77 10.52
C GLU A 96 17.59 -26.68 9.29
N ASN A 97 18.70 -26.77 8.58
CA ASN A 97 18.94 -27.66 7.44
C ASN A 97 18.62 -27.13 6.02
N ASP A 98 18.71 -25.86 5.72
CA ASP A 98 18.51 -25.31 4.37
C ASP A 98 17.14 -25.65 3.69
N GLU A 99 16.18 -26.15 4.43
CA GLU A 99 14.83 -26.44 3.90
C GLU A 99 13.96 -25.20 3.92
N ILE A 100 13.79 -24.59 2.77
CA ILE A 100 12.81 -23.49 2.59
C ILE A 100 11.41 -24.08 2.70
N PRO A 101 10.50 -23.55 3.56
CA PRO A 101 9.12 -24.02 3.63
C PRO A 101 8.46 -24.08 2.25
N GLU A 102 7.71 -25.16 1.98
CA GLU A 102 7.12 -25.42 0.65
C GLU A 102 6.39 -24.22 0.03
N PRO A 103 5.58 -23.43 0.77
CA PRO A 103 4.96 -22.24 0.23
C PRO A 103 5.97 -21.21 -0.32
N LEU A 104 7.10 -21.02 0.37
CA LEU A 104 8.16 -20.10 -0.06
C LEU A 104 8.96 -20.63 -1.25
N VAL A 105 9.11 -21.96 -1.36
CA VAL A 105 9.70 -22.61 -2.54
C VAL A 105 8.82 -22.36 -3.76
N ILE A 106 7.51 -22.51 -3.61
CA ILE A 106 6.54 -22.23 -4.67
C ILE A 106 6.66 -20.78 -5.12
N PHE A 107 6.74 -19.81 -4.21
CA PHE A 107 6.94 -18.41 -4.56
C PHE A 107 8.29 -18.17 -5.23
N LYS A 108 9.38 -18.71 -4.69
CA LYS A 108 10.72 -18.58 -5.28
C LYS A 108 10.76 -19.07 -6.73
N ASN A 109 10.12 -20.20 -7.00
CA ASN A 109 10.13 -20.83 -8.32
C ASN A 109 9.14 -20.19 -9.29
N ASN A 110 8.22 -19.36 -8.83
CA ASN A 110 7.16 -18.73 -9.62
C ASN A 110 7.21 -17.20 -9.60
N ILE A 111 8.32 -16.60 -9.18
CA ILE A 111 8.43 -15.14 -9.08
C ILE A 111 8.22 -14.46 -10.43
N GLU A 112 8.60 -15.13 -11.53
CA GLU A 112 8.35 -14.66 -12.90
C GLU A 112 6.86 -14.63 -13.25
N ASN A 113 6.03 -15.35 -12.49
CA ASN A 113 4.59 -15.40 -12.63
C ASN A 113 3.83 -14.44 -11.71
N ILE A 114 4.54 -13.62 -10.93
CA ILE A 114 3.90 -12.59 -10.11
C ILE A 114 3.24 -11.57 -11.03
N LYS A 115 1.94 -11.34 -10.80
CA LYS A 115 1.15 -10.39 -11.57
C LYS A 115 0.49 -9.40 -10.63
N ILE A 116 0.48 -8.13 -11.03
CA ILE A 116 -0.44 -7.16 -10.46
C ILE A 116 -1.83 -7.56 -10.96
N ILE A 117 -2.69 -7.96 -10.04
CA ILE A 117 -4.07 -8.38 -10.37
C ILE A 117 -5.01 -7.19 -10.47
N SER A 118 -4.73 -6.12 -9.74
CA SER A 118 -5.47 -4.86 -9.77
C SER A 118 -4.59 -3.72 -9.30
N ALA A 119 -4.84 -2.54 -9.83
CA ALA A 119 -4.25 -1.30 -9.36
C ALA A 119 -5.27 -0.17 -9.52
N TRP A 120 -5.35 0.70 -8.53
CA TRP A 120 -6.23 1.86 -8.53
C TRP A 120 -5.61 3.00 -7.73
N PHE A 121 -6.14 4.19 -7.85
CA PHE A 121 -5.79 5.29 -6.96
C PHE A 121 -7.05 5.99 -6.44
N ASN A 122 -6.93 6.52 -5.23
CA ASN A 122 -7.97 7.24 -4.53
C ASN A 122 -7.59 8.71 -4.43
N ASP A 123 -8.53 9.60 -4.71
CA ASP A 123 -8.46 11.02 -4.37
C ASP A 123 -9.39 11.27 -3.17
N GLN A 124 -8.92 10.91 -1.98
CA GLN A 124 -9.68 11.05 -0.74
C GLN A 124 -9.76 12.53 -0.34
N LYS A 125 -10.96 12.97 0.01
CA LYS A 125 -11.29 14.31 0.50
C LYS A 125 -11.48 14.32 2.02
N ASP A 126 -11.76 15.51 2.54
CA ASP A 126 -12.10 15.71 3.95
C ASP A 126 -13.24 14.79 4.40
N ASP A 127 -13.13 14.27 5.61
CA ASP A 127 -14.09 13.37 6.27
C ASP A 127 -14.31 12.00 5.58
N GLU A 128 -13.81 11.76 4.37
CA GLU A 128 -13.82 10.44 3.73
C GLU A 128 -12.85 9.49 4.45
N TYR A 129 -13.16 8.20 4.46
CA TYR A 129 -12.36 7.19 5.15
C TYR A 129 -12.44 5.84 4.47
N ASN A 130 -11.52 4.94 4.85
CA ASN A 130 -11.56 3.55 4.42
C ASN A 130 -11.71 2.66 5.66
N PRO A 131 -12.86 1.97 5.82
CA PRO A 131 -13.10 1.12 7.00
C PRO A 131 -12.14 -0.06 7.03
N ALA A 132 -12.14 -0.80 8.14
CA ALA A 132 -11.31 -1.97 8.29
C ALA A 132 -11.67 -3.04 7.25
N HIS A 133 -10.72 -3.39 6.39
CA HIS A 133 -10.87 -4.34 5.29
C HIS A 133 -9.57 -5.10 5.04
N ASP A 134 -9.63 -6.09 4.17
CA ASP A 134 -8.51 -6.83 3.60
C ASP A 134 -8.69 -6.95 2.08
N HIS A 135 -7.73 -7.55 1.40
CA HIS A 135 -7.74 -7.71 -0.05
C HIS A 135 -7.59 -9.17 -0.47
N THR A 136 -7.98 -9.45 -1.70
CA THR A 136 -7.66 -10.70 -2.38
C THR A 136 -6.22 -10.67 -2.89
N GLY A 137 -5.66 -11.86 -3.19
CA GLY A 137 -4.28 -11.99 -3.66
C GLY A 137 -3.34 -12.41 -2.54
N VAL A 138 -2.05 -12.21 -2.74
CA VAL A 138 -0.99 -12.61 -1.80
C VAL A 138 -0.42 -11.41 -1.06
N LEU A 139 -0.11 -10.35 -1.80
CA LEU A 139 0.41 -9.10 -1.27
C LEU A 139 -0.47 -7.94 -1.71
N SER A 140 -0.53 -6.94 -0.88
CA SER A 140 -1.11 -5.64 -1.15
C SER A 140 -0.11 -4.54 -0.85
N GLY A 141 -0.31 -3.38 -1.47
CA GLY A 141 0.52 -2.23 -1.22
C GLY A 141 -0.29 -0.94 -1.28
N VAL A 142 0.13 0.06 -0.54
CA VAL A 142 -0.40 1.41 -0.63
C VAL A 142 0.73 2.42 -0.68
N LEU A 143 0.68 3.30 -1.68
CA LEU A 143 1.66 4.35 -1.93
C LEU A 143 0.98 5.71 -1.85
N TYR A 144 1.57 6.64 -1.12
CA TYR A 144 1.04 7.99 -0.96
C TYR A 144 1.73 8.97 -1.90
N LEU A 145 0.95 9.55 -2.82
CA LEU A 145 1.43 10.47 -3.87
C LEU A 145 1.16 11.94 -3.56
N LYS A 146 0.06 12.23 -2.83
CA LYS A 146 -0.29 13.58 -2.38
C LYS A 146 -0.81 13.49 -0.95
N ILE A 147 -0.35 14.37 -0.10
CA ILE A 147 -0.85 14.52 1.28
C ILE A 147 -1.02 16.02 1.54
N PRO A 148 -2.25 16.49 1.81
CA PRO A 148 -2.48 17.88 2.15
C PRO A 148 -2.04 18.17 3.59
N GLU A 149 -1.94 19.43 3.95
CA GLU A 149 -1.75 19.84 5.33
C GLU A 149 -3.05 19.60 6.12
N TYR A 150 -2.97 18.74 7.13
CA TYR A 150 -4.10 18.42 7.97
C TYR A 150 -4.31 19.46 9.08
N LEU A 151 -5.56 19.76 9.38
CA LEU A 151 -5.90 20.46 10.61
C LEU A 151 -5.54 19.58 11.82
N PRO A 152 -5.21 20.20 12.97
CA PRO A 152 -5.01 19.46 14.19
C PRO A 152 -6.22 18.59 14.56
N SER A 153 -5.95 17.40 15.03
CA SER A 153 -6.97 16.46 15.49
C SER A 153 -7.86 17.09 16.58
N ARG A 154 -9.16 16.84 16.49
CA ARG A 154 -10.13 17.36 17.49
C ARG A 154 -10.01 16.72 18.88
N LYS A 155 -9.29 15.60 18.98
CA LYS A 155 -9.07 14.84 20.21
C LYS A 155 -7.59 14.44 20.32
N HIS A 156 -7.23 13.83 21.44
CA HIS A 156 -5.84 13.54 21.84
C HIS A 156 -5.07 12.54 20.95
N HIS A 157 -5.63 12.09 19.85
CA HIS A 157 -4.98 11.13 18.95
C HIS A 157 -4.70 11.81 17.61
N ASN A 158 -3.42 11.98 17.26
CA ASN A 158 -2.98 12.40 15.93
C ASN A 158 -3.14 11.26 14.93
N ALA A 159 -4.38 10.80 14.75
CA ALA A 159 -4.68 9.69 13.84
C ALA A 159 -5.22 10.16 12.50
N ASP A 160 -5.51 11.47 12.36
CA ASP A 160 -6.09 12.02 11.13
C ASP A 160 -5.19 11.68 9.92
N GLY A 161 -5.80 11.07 8.88
CA GLY A 161 -5.11 10.63 7.69
C GLY A 161 -4.18 9.42 7.85
N SER A 162 -4.05 8.86 9.06
CA SER A 162 -3.18 7.70 9.31
C SER A 162 -3.77 6.42 8.76
N ILE A 163 -2.88 5.49 8.40
CA ILE A 163 -3.22 4.09 8.14
C ILE A 163 -2.98 3.27 9.40
N VAL A 164 -3.93 2.39 9.73
CA VAL A 164 -3.82 1.46 10.86
C VAL A 164 -3.87 0.04 10.34
N PHE A 165 -2.84 -0.72 10.62
CA PHE A 165 -2.80 -2.15 10.41
C PHE A 165 -3.29 -2.87 11.67
N ILE A 166 -4.10 -3.92 11.49
CA ILE A 166 -4.80 -4.62 12.56
C ILE A 166 -4.47 -6.11 12.45
N SER A 167 -3.88 -6.68 13.48
CA SER A 167 -3.63 -8.11 13.55
C SER A 167 -4.53 -8.79 14.56
N ASN A 168 -4.96 -10.00 14.22
CA ASN A 168 -5.65 -10.88 15.16
C ASN A 168 -4.67 -11.76 15.98
N GLU A 169 -3.36 -11.60 15.77
CA GLU A 169 -2.34 -12.35 16.48
C GLU A 169 -2.19 -11.80 17.90
N CYS A 170 -2.89 -12.42 18.85
CA CYS A 170 -2.58 -12.28 20.27
C CYS A 170 -1.45 -13.25 20.62
N LYS A 171 -0.24 -12.75 20.84
CA LYS A 171 0.77 -13.54 21.54
C LYS A 171 0.39 -13.57 23.02
N THR A 172 0.12 -14.77 23.53
CA THR A 172 -0.40 -15.00 24.88
C THR A 172 0.66 -14.92 26.00
N ASP A 173 1.87 -14.49 25.69
CA ASP A 173 3.00 -14.46 26.60
C ASP A 173 2.97 -13.31 27.62
N GLY A 174 1.81 -12.72 27.82
CA GLY A 174 1.48 -11.94 29.02
C GLY A 174 2.02 -10.53 29.08
N ILE A 175 2.76 -10.03 28.08
CA ILE A 175 3.30 -8.67 28.06
C ILE A 175 2.85 -7.96 26.79
N MET A 176 1.80 -7.15 26.93
CA MET A 176 1.29 -6.12 25.98
C MET A 176 1.58 -6.37 24.50
N THR A 177 0.71 -7.11 23.84
CA THR A 177 0.68 -7.20 22.38
C THR A 177 -0.21 -6.08 21.84
N ASN A 178 0.38 -5.13 21.15
CA ASN A 178 -0.39 -4.19 20.35
C ASN A 178 -0.97 -4.95 19.15
N SER A 179 -2.29 -5.10 19.12
CA SER A 179 -3.00 -5.65 17.95
C SER A 179 -3.05 -4.67 16.77
N THR A 180 -2.57 -3.44 16.96
CA THR A 180 -2.63 -2.38 15.96
C THR A 180 -1.29 -1.68 15.80
N LEU A 181 -0.97 -1.33 14.54
CA LEU A 181 0.14 -0.45 14.18
C LEU A 181 -0.43 0.75 13.44
N LEU A 182 -0.31 1.94 14.03
CA LEU A 182 -0.70 3.20 13.42
C LEU A 182 0.52 3.86 12.80
N LEU A 183 0.43 4.22 11.52
CA LEU A 183 1.46 4.94 10.77
C LEU A 183 0.84 6.18 10.14
N SER A 184 1.53 7.31 10.30
CA SER A 184 1.19 8.56 9.63
C SER A 184 2.06 8.67 8.37
N PRO A 185 1.50 8.48 7.17
CA PRO A 185 2.29 8.44 5.96
C PRO A 185 2.75 9.82 5.51
N GLU A 186 3.88 9.83 4.81
CA GLU A 186 4.40 10.98 4.09
C GLU A 186 4.32 10.72 2.57
N VAL A 187 4.49 11.78 1.76
CA VAL A 187 4.54 11.63 0.30
C VAL A 187 5.75 10.78 -0.09
N GLY A 188 5.50 9.75 -0.89
CA GLY A 188 6.50 8.76 -1.30
C GLY A 188 6.55 7.50 -0.46
N ASP A 189 5.82 7.45 0.64
CA ASP A 189 5.72 6.24 1.46
C ASP A 189 4.94 5.16 0.72
N LEU A 190 5.58 4.01 0.53
CA LEU A 190 4.99 2.78 0.06
C LEU A 190 5.02 1.74 1.18
N PHE A 191 3.88 1.26 1.58
CA PHE A 191 3.73 0.10 2.47
C PHE A 191 3.37 -1.14 1.67
N LEU A 192 4.13 -2.22 1.84
CA LEU A 192 3.87 -3.52 1.23
C LEU A 192 3.66 -4.57 2.33
N PHE A 193 2.54 -5.31 2.25
CA PHE A 193 2.08 -6.20 3.32
C PHE A 193 1.27 -7.38 2.76
N SER A 194 1.02 -8.39 3.60
CA SER A 194 0.12 -9.49 3.25
C SER A 194 -1.29 -8.95 2.94
N SER A 195 -1.88 -9.39 1.84
CA SER A 195 -3.25 -8.99 1.45
C SER A 195 -4.30 -9.32 2.51
N SER A 196 -4.07 -10.36 3.33
CA SER A 196 -4.94 -10.74 4.46
C SER A 196 -4.79 -9.87 5.71
N LEU A 197 -3.79 -8.98 5.75
CA LEU A 197 -3.60 -8.08 6.88
C LEU A 197 -4.67 -6.99 6.84
N LYS A 198 -5.56 -7.02 7.83
CA LYS A 198 -6.61 -6.00 7.95
C LYS A 198 -6.00 -4.63 8.19
N HIS A 199 -6.55 -3.65 7.51
CA HIS A 199 -6.14 -2.27 7.67
C HIS A 199 -7.31 -1.32 7.45
N GLN A 200 -7.18 -0.12 7.98
CA GLN A 200 -8.14 0.97 7.83
C GLN A 200 -7.40 2.28 7.65
N VAL A 201 -8.08 3.26 7.09
CA VAL A 201 -7.53 4.61 6.90
C VAL A 201 -8.46 5.62 7.55
N TYR A 202 -7.91 6.39 8.48
CA TYR A 202 -8.66 7.45 9.15
C TYR A 202 -8.98 8.61 8.21
N PRO A 203 -10.14 9.27 8.42
CA PRO A 203 -10.44 10.53 7.78
C PRO A 203 -9.44 11.61 8.21
N PHE A 204 -9.40 12.68 7.47
CA PHE A 204 -8.66 13.90 7.80
C PHE A 204 -9.53 15.13 7.51
N ARG A 205 -9.04 16.31 7.88
CA ARG A 205 -9.66 17.59 7.59
C ARG A 205 -8.60 18.60 7.20
N THR A 206 -8.93 19.47 6.26
CA THR A 206 -8.09 20.57 5.81
C THR A 206 -8.75 21.91 6.09
N ALA A 207 -7.98 23.00 6.05
CA ALA A 207 -8.47 24.32 6.45
C ALA A 207 -9.55 24.86 5.51
N ASP A 208 -9.49 24.49 4.23
CA ASP A 208 -10.40 24.96 3.18
C ASP A 208 -11.34 23.87 2.64
N GLU A 209 -11.35 22.70 3.26
CA GLU A 209 -12.12 21.51 2.86
C GLU A 209 -11.86 21.07 1.39
N LYS A 210 -10.69 21.43 0.83
CA LYS A 210 -10.31 21.14 -0.56
C LYS A 210 -9.06 20.28 -0.66
N GLY A 211 -8.50 19.88 0.48
CA GLY A 211 -7.34 19.02 0.50
C GLY A 211 -7.64 17.67 -0.15
N ILE A 212 -6.71 17.21 -0.99
CA ILE A 212 -6.80 15.88 -1.61
C ILE A 212 -5.61 15.07 -1.19
N ARG A 213 -5.87 13.93 -0.56
CA ARG A 213 -4.87 12.89 -0.34
C ARG A 213 -5.00 11.86 -1.46
N ARG A 214 -3.93 11.71 -2.27
CA ARG A 214 -3.88 10.67 -3.30
C ARG A 214 -3.05 9.51 -2.83
N SER A 215 -3.65 8.34 -2.79
CA SER A 215 -2.96 7.06 -2.61
C SER A 215 -3.20 6.14 -3.82
N LEU A 216 -2.19 5.31 -4.13
CA LEU A 216 -2.22 4.28 -5.16
C LEU A 216 -2.12 2.91 -4.46
N SER A 217 -3.00 2.00 -4.83
CA SER A 217 -3.04 0.63 -4.26
C SER A 217 -2.99 -0.40 -5.35
#